data_0651790d12b6a7adf03b932e968d7344
#
_entry.id   0651790d12b6a7adf03b932e968d7344
#
_cell.length_a   1.000
_cell.length_b   1.000
_cell.length_c   1.000
_cell.angle_alpha   90.00
_cell.angle_beta   90.00
_cell.angle_gamma   90.00
#
_symmetry.space_group_name_H-M   'P 1'
#
loop_
_entity.id
_entity.type
_entity.pdbx_description
1 polymer ?
#
loop_
_entity_poly.entity_id
_entity_poly.type
_entity_poly.pdbx_seq_one_letter_code
_entity_poly.pdbx_strand_id
1 'polypeptide(L)'
;LFSIIQAAGWPIWPLLLCSIGAVALIIERLSSLRVARVAPPRLLDEVISVTRAHLPAADVVNKLADNSVLGTVLASGLRAVVADPRINETALRGVFESAGRAAVHRLERYLNTLGTIASAAPLLGLMGTVIGMIEIFGSQAPTGGNNPAMLAHGISVALYNTAFGLMIAIPALMFYRYFRGLVDAYTLDMEQACDRLVPHLLRFASPRGAQPG
;
A
#
# COMPACT_ATOMS: atom_id res chain seq x y z
N LEU A 1 23.19 18.54 -14.82
CA LEU A 1 21.78 18.16 -14.51
C LEU A 1 20.81 19.27 -14.90
N PHE A 2 21.02 20.50 -14.48
CA PHE A 2 20.14 21.63 -14.80
C PHE A 2 20.00 21.90 -16.30
N SER A 3 21.11 21.80 -17.05
CA SER A 3 21.13 21.92 -18.51
C SER A 3 20.31 20.81 -19.22
N ILE A 4 20.31 19.61 -18.69
CA ILE A 4 19.54 18.49 -19.23
C ILE A 4 18.04 18.71 -18.99
N ILE A 5 17.67 19.21 -17.81
CA ILE A 5 16.27 19.52 -17.46
C ILE A 5 15.72 20.64 -18.37
N GLN A 6 16.53 21.69 -18.63
CA GLN A 6 16.14 22.75 -19.56
C GLN A 6 16.01 22.24 -21.00
N ALA A 7 16.91 21.34 -21.41
CA ALA A 7 16.89 20.76 -22.73
C ALA A 7 15.73 19.80 -22.98
N ALA A 8 15.28 19.07 -21.94
CA ALA A 8 14.20 18.10 -22.03
C ALA A 8 12.79 18.72 -22.22
N GLY A 9 12.70 20.05 -22.08
CA GLY A 9 11.45 20.80 -22.31
C GLY A 9 10.39 20.57 -21.22
N TRP A 10 9.14 21.00 -21.52
CA TRP A 10 8.03 20.93 -20.57
C TRP A 10 7.61 19.50 -20.13
N PRO A 11 7.79 18.41 -20.94
CA PRO A 11 7.38 17.06 -20.52
C PRO A 11 8.14 16.50 -19.32
N ILE A 12 9.28 17.11 -18.93
CA ILE A 12 10.02 16.68 -17.74
C ILE A 12 9.30 17.01 -16.43
N TRP A 13 8.46 18.05 -16.39
CA TRP A 13 7.79 18.47 -15.15
C TRP A 13 6.84 17.42 -14.55
N PRO A 14 5.95 16.77 -15.33
CA PRO A 14 5.17 15.64 -14.85
C PRO A 14 6.04 14.50 -14.30
N LEU A 15 7.18 14.21 -14.95
CA LEU A 15 8.11 13.18 -14.48
C LEU A 15 8.76 13.55 -13.14
N LEU A 16 9.12 14.81 -12.93
CA LEU A 16 9.63 15.29 -11.65
C LEU A 16 8.59 15.15 -10.54
N LEU A 17 7.33 15.50 -10.80
CA LEU A 17 6.24 15.29 -9.85
C LEU A 17 6.05 13.80 -9.51
N CYS A 18 6.09 12.92 -10.52
CA CYS A 18 6.05 11.47 -10.31
C CYS A 18 7.25 10.99 -9.46
N SER A 19 8.45 11.52 -9.70
CA SER A 19 9.65 11.17 -8.92
C SER A 19 9.51 11.53 -7.45
N ILE A 20 9.11 12.78 -7.16
CA ILE A 20 8.90 13.26 -5.79
C ILE A 20 7.80 12.43 -5.11
N GLY A 21 6.68 12.21 -5.81
CA GLY A 21 5.57 11.40 -5.31
C GLY A 21 5.98 9.96 -5.03
N ALA A 22 6.73 9.31 -5.92
CA ALA A 22 7.22 7.95 -5.72
C ALA A 22 8.13 7.84 -4.49
N VAL A 23 9.10 8.75 -4.35
CA VAL A 23 10.03 8.75 -3.21
C VAL A 23 9.27 9.00 -1.90
N ALA A 24 8.36 9.96 -1.87
CA ALA A 24 7.56 10.26 -0.68
C ALA A 24 6.70 9.05 -0.25
N LEU A 25 6.04 8.37 -1.22
CA LEU A 25 5.24 7.18 -0.97
C LEU A 25 6.09 6.00 -0.51
N ILE A 26 7.26 5.80 -1.08
CA ILE A 26 8.19 4.73 -0.67
C ILE A 26 8.62 4.94 0.78
N ILE A 27 9.05 6.14 1.15
CA ILE A 27 9.48 6.46 2.51
C ILE A 27 8.33 6.28 3.50
N GLU A 28 7.15 6.77 3.17
CA GLU A 28 5.96 6.64 3.99
C GLU A 28 5.60 5.15 4.20
N ARG A 29 5.59 4.35 3.12
CA ARG A 29 5.28 2.92 3.21
C ARG A 29 6.34 2.12 3.99
N LEU A 30 7.63 2.41 3.83
CA LEU A 30 8.70 1.79 4.62
C LEU A 30 8.53 2.05 6.13
N SER A 31 7.97 3.19 6.51
CA SER A 31 7.72 3.51 7.91
C SER A 31 6.39 2.95 8.43
N SER A 32 5.37 2.89 7.60
CA SER A 32 4.00 2.49 7.96
C SER A 32 3.85 0.96 8.00
N LEU A 33 4.44 0.22 7.04
CA LEU A 33 4.35 -1.24 6.93
C LEU A 33 5.40 -1.98 7.79
N ARG A 34 5.91 -1.36 8.86
CA ARG A 34 6.80 -2.05 9.79
C ARG A 34 6.04 -3.09 10.61
N VAL A 35 6.62 -4.27 10.79
CA VAL A 35 6.08 -5.38 11.60
C VAL A 35 5.57 -4.91 12.96
N ALA A 36 6.34 -4.06 13.65
CA ALA A 36 5.96 -3.55 14.97
C ALA A 36 4.67 -2.72 14.98
N ARG A 37 4.29 -2.11 13.84
CA ARG A 37 3.07 -1.31 13.71
C ARG A 37 1.89 -2.09 13.15
N VAL A 38 2.15 -3.12 12.35
CA VAL A 38 1.09 -3.87 11.67
C VAL A 38 0.74 -5.14 12.45
N ALA A 39 1.69 -6.03 12.68
CA ALA A 39 1.48 -7.32 13.31
C ALA A 39 2.64 -7.66 14.27
N PRO A 40 2.67 -7.11 15.49
CA PRO A 40 3.68 -7.46 16.49
C PRO A 40 3.62 -8.96 16.80
N PRO A 41 4.74 -9.70 16.76
CA PRO A 41 4.75 -11.16 16.77
C PRO A 41 4.26 -11.80 18.08
N ARG A 42 4.25 -11.07 19.19
CA ARG A 42 3.79 -11.56 20.51
C ARG A 42 2.36 -11.15 20.88
N LEU A 43 1.76 -10.28 20.10
CA LEU A 43 0.48 -9.66 20.42
C LEU A 43 -0.64 -10.70 20.58
N LEU A 44 -0.71 -11.68 19.69
CA LEU A 44 -1.71 -12.74 19.76
C LEU A 44 -1.58 -13.58 21.04
N ASP A 45 -0.36 -13.99 21.40
CA ASP A 45 -0.11 -14.80 22.58
C ASP A 45 -0.43 -14.02 23.87
N GLU A 46 -0.16 -12.71 23.88
CA GLU A 46 -0.55 -11.82 24.97
C GLU A 46 -2.08 -11.74 25.10
N VAL A 47 -2.79 -11.53 23.99
CA VAL A 47 -4.27 -11.51 23.98
C VAL A 47 -4.85 -12.84 24.45
N ILE A 48 -4.34 -13.96 23.96
CA ILE A 48 -4.76 -15.29 24.40
C ILE A 48 -4.48 -15.49 25.88
N SER A 49 -3.35 -15.05 26.41
CA SER A 49 -3.01 -15.19 27.82
C SER A 49 -3.94 -14.40 28.73
N VAL A 50 -4.26 -13.17 28.35
CA VAL A 50 -5.21 -12.31 29.10
C VAL A 50 -6.63 -12.87 29.03
N THR A 51 -7.04 -13.41 27.89
CA THR A 51 -8.37 -13.96 27.69
C THR A 51 -8.56 -15.38 28.28
N ARG A 52 -7.52 -16.00 28.86
CA ARG A 52 -7.64 -17.36 29.47
C ARG A 52 -8.60 -17.39 30.67
N ALA A 53 -8.56 -16.36 31.50
CA ALA A 53 -9.31 -16.33 32.77
C ALA A 53 -10.62 -15.53 32.68
N HIS A 54 -10.60 -14.40 31.99
CA HIS A 54 -11.75 -13.49 31.88
C HIS A 54 -11.63 -12.64 30.62
N LEU A 55 -12.73 -12.08 30.18
CA LEU A 55 -12.72 -11.07 29.13
C LEU A 55 -12.04 -9.80 29.64
N PRO A 56 -11.13 -9.20 28.88
CA PRO A 56 -10.42 -8.00 29.29
C PRO A 56 -11.38 -6.81 29.40
N ALA A 57 -11.08 -5.89 30.32
CA ALA A 57 -11.83 -4.65 30.49
C ALA A 57 -11.74 -3.77 29.21
N ALA A 58 -12.75 -2.93 29.02
CA ALA A 58 -12.86 -2.06 27.84
C ALA A 58 -11.59 -1.23 27.57
N ASP A 59 -10.94 -0.75 28.63
CA ASP A 59 -9.70 0.04 28.53
C ASP A 59 -8.55 -0.77 27.91
N VAL A 60 -8.45 -2.07 28.26
CA VAL A 60 -7.41 -2.96 27.71
C VAL A 60 -7.70 -3.25 26.24
N VAL A 61 -8.99 -3.46 25.89
CA VAL A 61 -9.40 -3.67 24.49
C VAL A 61 -9.14 -2.42 23.64
N ASN A 62 -9.33 -1.21 24.20
CA ASN A 62 -9.03 0.03 23.50
C ASN A 62 -7.53 0.22 23.30
N LYS A 63 -6.72 -0.02 24.32
CA LYS A 63 -5.25 0.01 24.19
C LYS A 63 -4.74 -1.01 23.17
N LEU A 64 -5.34 -2.20 23.11
CA LEU A 64 -5.04 -3.21 22.10
C LEU A 64 -5.35 -2.69 20.69
N ALA A 65 -6.51 -2.05 20.49
CA ALA A 65 -6.90 -1.50 19.20
C ALA A 65 -5.96 -0.39 18.72
N ASP A 66 -5.44 0.43 19.64
CA ASP A 66 -4.54 1.54 19.32
C ASP A 66 -3.08 1.10 19.11
N ASN A 67 -2.72 -0.09 19.55
CA ASN A 67 -1.35 -0.59 19.49
C ASN A 67 -0.90 -0.90 18.06
N SER A 68 -1.74 -1.58 17.26
CA SER A 68 -1.37 -2.04 15.92
C SER A 68 -2.58 -2.35 15.05
N VAL A 69 -2.35 -2.59 13.77
CA VAL A 69 -3.43 -2.98 12.84
C VAL A 69 -4.03 -4.33 13.24
N LEU A 70 -3.19 -5.32 13.56
CA LEU A 70 -3.62 -6.60 14.11
C LEU A 70 -4.41 -6.40 15.42
N GLY A 71 -3.94 -5.53 16.31
CA GLY A 71 -4.64 -5.19 17.55
C GLY A 71 -6.04 -4.65 17.32
N THR A 72 -6.23 -3.81 16.31
CA THR A 72 -7.57 -3.31 15.91
C THR A 72 -8.49 -4.46 15.49
N VAL A 73 -7.99 -5.43 14.72
CA VAL A 73 -8.77 -6.60 14.26
C VAL A 73 -9.12 -7.50 15.45
N LEU A 74 -8.16 -7.84 16.30
CA LEU A 74 -8.41 -8.68 17.49
C LEU A 74 -9.38 -8.02 18.48
N ALA A 75 -9.26 -6.70 18.68
CA ALA A 75 -10.16 -5.93 19.53
C ALA A 75 -11.61 -5.94 19.02
N SER A 76 -11.84 -6.02 17.71
CA SER A 76 -13.19 -6.10 17.13
C SER A 76 -13.92 -7.37 17.57
N GLY A 77 -13.26 -8.52 17.58
CA GLY A 77 -13.80 -9.78 18.05
C GLY A 77 -14.09 -9.77 19.57
N LEU A 78 -13.16 -9.21 20.36
CA LEU A 78 -13.35 -9.03 21.80
C LEU A 78 -14.59 -8.17 22.11
N ARG A 79 -14.74 -7.04 21.42
CA ARG A 79 -15.91 -6.16 21.56
C ARG A 79 -17.20 -6.86 21.15
N ALA A 80 -17.18 -7.68 20.10
CA ALA A 80 -18.34 -8.41 19.64
C ALA A 80 -18.85 -9.42 20.68
N VAL A 81 -17.96 -10.16 21.34
CA VAL A 81 -18.32 -11.11 22.41
C VAL A 81 -18.84 -10.40 23.65
N VAL A 82 -18.27 -9.24 24.00
CA VAL A 82 -18.77 -8.41 25.11
C VAL A 82 -20.16 -7.84 24.82
N ALA A 83 -20.39 -7.42 23.56
CA ALA A 83 -21.67 -6.82 23.14
C ALA A 83 -22.80 -7.88 23.02
N ASP A 84 -22.47 -9.07 22.51
CA ASP A 84 -23.39 -10.19 22.38
C ASP A 84 -22.79 -11.47 22.99
N PRO A 85 -23.08 -11.77 24.26
CA PRO A 85 -22.64 -13.01 24.91
C PRO A 85 -23.22 -14.29 24.30
N ARG A 86 -24.16 -14.19 23.36
CA ARG A 86 -24.73 -15.32 22.62
C ARG A 86 -24.25 -15.41 21.17
N ILE A 87 -23.19 -14.68 20.82
CA ILE A 87 -22.62 -14.70 19.48
C ILE A 87 -22.21 -16.12 19.08
N ASN A 88 -22.58 -16.54 17.88
CA ASN A 88 -22.17 -17.82 17.34
C ASN A 88 -20.85 -17.69 16.57
N GLU A 89 -20.22 -18.82 16.27
CA GLU A 89 -18.95 -18.86 15.55
C GLU A 89 -19.02 -18.13 14.20
N THR A 90 -20.09 -18.35 13.44
CA THR A 90 -20.24 -17.74 12.10
C THR A 90 -20.32 -16.21 12.21
N ALA A 91 -21.06 -15.68 13.17
CA ALA A 91 -21.17 -14.25 13.39
C ALA A 91 -19.82 -13.64 13.84
N LEU A 92 -19.10 -14.32 14.75
CA LEU A 92 -17.79 -13.88 15.23
C LEU A 92 -16.77 -13.88 14.10
N ARG A 93 -16.73 -14.92 13.25
CA ARG A 93 -15.90 -14.96 12.05
C ARG A 93 -16.23 -13.82 11.07
N GLY A 94 -17.51 -13.52 10.87
CA GLY A 94 -17.96 -12.39 10.05
C GLY A 94 -17.47 -11.03 10.57
N VAL A 95 -17.41 -10.84 11.90
CA VAL A 95 -16.83 -9.64 12.52
C VAL A 95 -15.34 -9.54 12.21
N PHE A 96 -14.58 -10.62 12.39
CA PHE A 96 -13.14 -10.63 12.08
C PHE A 96 -12.88 -10.39 10.58
N GLU A 97 -13.65 -11.02 9.71
CA GLU A 97 -13.53 -10.84 8.27
C GLU A 97 -13.80 -9.38 7.85
N SER A 98 -14.84 -8.76 8.41
CA SER A 98 -15.14 -7.35 8.15
C SER A 98 -14.02 -6.43 8.64
N ALA A 99 -13.51 -6.65 9.86
CA ALA A 99 -12.41 -5.88 10.43
C ALA A 99 -11.10 -6.11 9.66
N GLY A 100 -10.84 -7.34 9.24
CA GLY A 100 -9.68 -7.72 8.42
C GLY A 100 -9.70 -7.01 7.06
N ARG A 101 -10.84 -7.03 6.35
CA ARG A 101 -10.99 -6.30 5.08
C ARG A 101 -10.73 -4.80 5.24
N ALA A 102 -11.24 -4.18 6.29
CA ALA A 102 -10.99 -2.77 6.59
C ALA A 102 -9.51 -2.51 6.90
N ALA A 103 -8.85 -3.41 7.62
CA ALA A 103 -7.41 -3.34 7.91
C ALA A 103 -6.58 -3.43 6.63
N VAL A 104 -6.84 -4.42 5.76
CA VAL A 104 -6.15 -4.58 4.47
C VAL A 104 -6.33 -3.36 3.59
N HIS A 105 -7.55 -2.82 3.49
CA HIS A 105 -7.82 -1.61 2.72
C HIS A 105 -6.98 -0.41 3.21
N ARG A 106 -6.78 -0.27 4.52
CA ARG A 106 -5.89 0.76 5.09
C ARG A 106 -4.42 0.53 4.74
N LEU A 107 -3.96 -0.72 4.74
CA LEU A 107 -2.58 -1.07 4.38
C LEU A 107 -2.30 -0.83 2.90
N GLU A 108 -3.26 -1.07 2.02
CA GLU A 108 -3.16 -0.88 0.57
C GLU A 108 -3.29 0.58 0.12
N ARG A 109 -3.71 1.49 0.97
CA ARG A 109 -4.19 2.84 0.64
C ARG A 109 -3.34 3.60 -0.39
N TYR A 110 -2.02 3.53 -0.33
CA TYR A 110 -1.12 4.27 -1.25
C TYR A 110 -0.38 3.37 -2.24
N LEU A 111 -0.59 2.05 -2.15
CA LEU A 111 0.06 1.12 -3.06
C LEU A 111 -0.41 1.33 -4.50
N ASN A 112 -1.71 1.53 -4.69
CA ASN A 112 -2.27 1.76 -6.02
C ASN A 112 -1.70 3.03 -6.68
N THR A 113 -1.49 4.10 -5.91
CA THR A 113 -0.86 5.32 -6.42
C THR A 113 0.59 5.07 -6.83
N LEU A 114 1.36 4.32 -6.02
CA LEU A 114 2.73 3.95 -6.38
C LEU A 114 2.77 3.07 -7.64
N GLY A 115 1.85 2.11 -7.76
CA GLY A 115 1.68 1.28 -8.96
C GLY A 115 1.30 2.09 -10.20
N THR A 116 0.46 3.11 -10.03
CA THR A 116 0.11 4.04 -11.12
C THR A 116 1.32 4.84 -11.57
N ILE A 117 2.12 5.37 -10.65
CA ILE A 117 3.37 6.07 -11.00
C ILE A 117 4.32 5.13 -11.74
N ALA A 118 4.49 3.91 -11.25
CA ALA A 118 5.38 2.91 -11.88
C ALA A 118 4.98 2.59 -13.33
N SER A 119 3.69 2.58 -13.64
CA SER A 119 3.19 2.32 -15.00
C SER A 119 3.11 3.58 -15.87
N ALA A 120 2.79 4.73 -15.28
CA ALA A 120 2.61 5.99 -16.03
C ALA A 120 3.94 6.68 -16.37
N ALA A 121 4.96 6.58 -15.51
CA ALA A 121 6.22 7.28 -15.71
C ALA A 121 6.93 6.91 -17.02
N PRO A 122 7.01 5.62 -17.47
CA PRO A 122 7.57 5.28 -18.76
C PRO A 122 6.75 5.85 -19.93
N LEU A 123 5.43 5.88 -19.81
CA LEU A 123 4.54 6.42 -20.84
C LEU A 123 4.70 7.93 -20.96
N LEU A 124 4.85 8.63 -19.84
CA LEU A 124 5.17 10.06 -19.82
C LEU A 124 6.54 10.33 -20.45
N GLY A 125 7.53 9.49 -20.17
CA GLY A 125 8.83 9.55 -20.82
C GLY A 125 8.75 9.36 -22.33
N LEU A 126 8.03 8.35 -22.77
CA LEU A 126 7.78 8.11 -24.20
C LEU A 126 7.03 9.28 -24.86
N MET A 127 5.99 9.82 -24.20
CA MET A 127 5.30 10.99 -24.68
C MET A 127 6.26 12.18 -24.90
N GLY A 128 7.21 12.38 -23.97
CA GLY A 128 8.24 13.40 -24.11
C GLY A 128 9.12 13.21 -25.35
N THR A 129 9.45 11.96 -25.73
CA THR A 129 10.20 11.72 -26.97
C THR A 129 9.37 12.04 -28.22
N VAL A 130 8.10 11.68 -28.22
CA VAL A 130 7.20 11.96 -29.36
C VAL A 130 7.06 13.47 -29.57
N ILE A 131 6.83 14.23 -28.48
CA ILE A 131 6.72 15.69 -28.55
C ILE A 131 8.03 16.30 -29.04
N GLY A 132 9.18 15.91 -28.46
CA GLY A 132 10.48 16.40 -28.86
C GLY A 132 10.79 16.12 -30.34
N MET A 133 10.43 14.95 -30.85
CA MET A 133 10.61 14.62 -32.26
C MET A 133 9.71 15.49 -33.18
N ILE A 134 8.46 15.72 -32.78
CA ILE A 134 7.54 16.61 -33.53
C ILE A 134 8.12 18.02 -33.61
N GLU A 135 8.63 18.56 -32.49
CA GLU A 135 9.25 19.90 -32.47
C GLU A 135 10.46 20.00 -33.36
N ILE A 136 11.32 18.97 -33.36
CA ILE A 136 12.54 18.93 -34.20
C ILE A 136 12.15 18.91 -35.68
N PHE A 137 11.29 18.01 -36.09
CA PHE A 137 10.86 17.90 -37.48
C PHE A 137 10.01 19.11 -37.93
N GLY A 138 9.21 19.67 -37.03
CA GLY A 138 8.40 20.86 -37.32
C GLY A 138 9.23 22.15 -37.48
N SER A 139 10.40 22.22 -36.86
CA SER A 139 11.32 23.35 -36.96
C SER A 139 12.21 23.32 -38.21
N GLN A 140 12.25 22.21 -38.93
CA GLN A 140 13.02 22.08 -40.18
C GLN A 140 12.28 22.79 -41.32
N ALA A 141 12.77 23.96 -41.71
CA ALA A 141 12.17 24.73 -42.78
C ALA A 141 12.29 24.02 -44.15
N PRO A 142 11.30 24.19 -45.07
CA PRO A 142 11.34 23.58 -46.39
C PRO A 142 12.50 24.06 -47.27
N THR A 143 13.26 25.05 -46.83
CA THR A 143 14.32 25.75 -47.60
C THR A 143 15.70 25.15 -47.49
N GLY A 144 15.84 23.87 -47.17
CA GLY A 144 17.01 23.11 -47.58
C GLY A 144 18.28 23.19 -46.68
N GLY A 145 18.16 23.56 -45.42
CA GLY A 145 19.25 23.57 -44.46
C GLY A 145 19.20 22.46 -43.43
N ASN A 146 19.32 21.20 -43.85
CA ASN A 146 19.42 20.10 -42.89
C ASN A 146 20.78 20.15 -42.17
N ASN A 147 20.79 20.57 -40.91
CA ASN A 147 21.96 20.44 -40.06
C ASN A 147 21.89 19.11 -39.29
N PRO A 148 22.64 18.05 -39.70
CA PRO A 148 22.60 16.75 -39.07
C PRO A 148 22.96 16.78 -37.57
N ALA A 149 23.82 17.74 -37.18
CA ALA A 149 24.21 17.92 -35.78
C ALA A 149 23.06 18.44 -34.91
N MET A 150 22.21 19.34 -35.39
CA MET A 150 21.04 19.81 -34.71
C MET A 150 19.99 18.69 -34.56
N LEU A 151 19.80 17.90 -35.61
CA LEU A 151 18.92 16.75 -35.59
C LEU A 151 19.37 15.71 -34.55
N ALA A 152 20.67 15.35 -34.58
CA ALA A 152 21.23 14.41 -33.62
C ALA A 152 21.14 14.91 -32.17
N HIS A 153 21.35 16.20 -31.95
CA HIS A 153 21.19 16.82 -30.62
C HIS A 153 19.73 16.73 -30.12
N GLY A 154 18.78 17.10 -30.97
CA GLY A 154 17.34 17.05 -30.60
C GLY A 154 16.85 15.64 -30.32
N ILE A 155 17.28 14.64 -31.11
CA ILE A 155 16.98 13.23 -30.85
C ILE A 155 17.55 12.82 -29.48
N SER A 156 18.79 13.19 -29.16
CA SER A 156 19.41 12.88 -27.88
C SER A 156 18.61 13.48 -26.70
N VAL A 157 18.18 14.72 -26.84
CA VAL A 157 17.35 15.41 -25.83
C VAL A 157 16.00 14.70 -25.64
N ALA A 158 15.33 14.31 -26.71
CA ALA A 158 14.09 13.56 -26.63
C ALA A 158 14.27 12.23 -25.87
N LEU A 159 15.35 11.49 -26.13
CA LEU A 159 15.65 10.22 -25.46
C LEU A 159 15.88 10.37 -23.94
N TYR A 160 16.34 11.54 -23.46
CA TYR A 160 16.47 11.76 -22.01
C TYR A 160 15.15 11.64 -21.27
N ASN A 161 14.03 12.09 -21.84
CA ASN A 161 12.72 11.97 -21.19
C ASN A 161 12.33 10.50 -20.94
N THR A 162 12.59 9.61 -21.91
CA THR A 162 12.33 8.16 -21.72
C THR A 162 13.28 7.57 -20.69
N ALA A 163 14.56 7.94 -20.70
CA ALA A 163 15.52 7.46 -19.72
C ALA A 163 15.11 7.88 -18.29
N PHE A 164 14.67 9.12 -18.09
CA PHE A 164 14.13 9.58 -16.80
C PHE A 164 12.86 8.85 -16.40
N GLY A 165 11.92 8.64 -17.33
CA GLY A 165 10.71 7.87 -17.08
C GLY A 165 11.00 6.46 -16.57
N LEU A 166 11.95 5.76 -17.20
CA LEU A 166 12.38 4.42 -16.77
C LEU A 166 13.13 4.46 -15.43
N MET A 167 13.97 5.46 -15.21
CA MET A 167 14.70 5.62 -13.94
C MET A 167 13.78 5.80 -12.74
N ILE A 168 12.61 6.42 -12.93
CA ILE A 168 11.57 6.57 -11.90
C ILE A 168 10.74 5.27 -11.77
N ALA A 169 10.35 4.69 -12.90
CA ALA A 169 9.45 3.56 -12.94
C ALA A 169 10.02 2.28 -12.34
N ILE A 170 11.29 1.99 -12.61
CA ILE A 170 11.93 0.75 -12.16
C ILE A 170 11.93 0.65 -10.63
N PRO A 171 12.46 1.62 -9.86
CA PRO A 171 12.39 1.59 -8.41
C PRO A 171 10.95 1.59 -7.88
N ALA A 172 10.07 2.42 -8.46
CA ALA A 172 8.67 2.49 -8.06
C ALA A 172 7.97 1.13 -8.19
N LEU A 173 8.21 0.40 -9.29
CA LEU A 173 7.66 -0.93 -9.52
C LEU A 173 8.23 -1.97 -8.55
N MET A 174 9.53 -1.92 -8.28
CA MET A 174 10.19 -2.83 -7.34
C MET A 174 9.60 -2.66 -5.92
N PHE A 175 9.50 -1.42 -5.44
CA PHE A 175 8.92 -1.14 -4.13
C PHE A 175 7.42 -1.43 -4.07
N TYR A 176 6.67 -1.15 -5.14
CA TYR A 176 5.26 -1.51 -5.22
C TYR A 176 5.06 -3.01 -5.04
N ARG A 177 5.81 -3.84 -5.76
CA ARG A 177 5.73 -5.31 -5.64
C ARG A 177 6.16 -5.80 -4.25
N TYR A 178 7.22 -5.23 -3.71
CA TYR A 178 7.67 -5.54 -2.36
C TYR A 178 6.61 -5.26 -1.31
N PHE A 179 6.03 -4.05 -1.31
CA PHE A 179 4.98 -3.68 -0.36
C PHE A 179 3.70 -4.49 -0.56
N ARG A 180 3.36 -4.82 -1.80
CA ARG A 180 2.21 -5.69 -2.07
C ARG A 180 2.38 -7.06 -1.43
N GLY A 181 3.53 -7.71 -1.64
CA GLY A 181 3.83 -8.99 -0.99
C GLY A 181 3.85 -8.90 0.53
N LEU A 182 4.30 -7.77 1.09
CA LEU A 182 4.28 -7.55 2.54
C LEU A 182 2.85 -7.42 3.09
N VAL A 183 1.96 -6.71 2.38
CA VAL A 183 0.54 -6.62 2.76
C VAL A 183 -0.15 -7.98 2.67
N ASP A 184 0.13 -8.76 1.63
CA ASP A 184 -0.44 -10.11 1.47
C ASP A 184 0.02 -11.04 2.62
N ALA A 185 1.30 -10.94 3.04
CA ALA A 185 1.81 -11.68 4.20
C ALA A 185 1.10 -11.27 5.51
N TYR A 186 0.94 -9.96 5.75
CA TYR A 186 0.21 -9.48 6.93
C TYR A 186 -1.26 -9.88 6.94
N THR A 187 -1.89 -9.97 5.77
CA THR A 187 -3.27 -10.46 5.64
C THR A 187 -3.38 -11.89 6.13
N LEU A 188 -2.48 -12.75 5.69
CA LEU A 188 -2.42 -14.14 6.13
C LEU A 188 -2.14 -14.26 7.64
N ASP A 189 -1.22 -13.47 8.18
CA ASP A 189 -0.93 -13.44 9.62
C ASP A 189 -2.16 -13.02 10.44
N MET A 190 -2.93 -12.02 9.97
CA MET A 190 -4.16 -11.57 10.61
C MET A 190 -5.24 -12.64 10.58
N GLU A 191 -5.42 -13.33 9.44
CA GLU A 191 -6.38 -14.43 9.31
C GLU A 191 -6.05 -15.58 10.27
N GLN A 192 -4.78 -16.02 10.31
CA GLN A 192 -4.33 -17.06 11.23
C GLN A 192 -4.51 -16.65 12.70
N ALA A 193 -4.24 -15.37 13.02
CA ALA A 193 -4.44 -14.88 14.38
C ALA A 193 -5.92 -14.90 14.80
N CYS A 194 -6.82 -14.52 13.89
CA CYS A 194 -8.26 -14.58 14.12
C CYS A 194 -8.74 -16.03 14.31
N ASP A 195 -8.31 -16.94 13.45
CA ASP A 195 -8.67 -18.37 13.54
C ASP A 195 -8.22 -19.00 14.87
N ARG A 196 -7.04 -18.63 15.35
CA ARG A 196 -6.56 -19.08 16.67
C ARG A 196 -7.31 -18.45 17.83
N LEU A 197 -7.80 -17.22 17.70
CA LEU A 197 -8.51 -16.52 18.76
C LEU A 197 -9.99 -16.93 18.87
N VAL A 198 -10.66 -17.28 17.77
CA VAL A 198 -12.10 -17.66 17.74
C VAL A 198 -12.46 -18.72 18.78
N PRO A 199 -11.79 -19.89 18.89
CA PRO A 199 -12.15 -20.91 19.87
C PRO A 199 -12.00 -20.44 21.32
N HIS A 200 -11.06 -19.51 21.59
CA HIS A 200 -10.85 -18.95 22.92
C HIS A 200 -11.99 -18.01 23.31
N LEU A 201 -12.47 -17.20 22.36
CA LEU A 201 -13.57 -16.27 22.62
C LEU A 201 -14.93 -16.98 22.76
N LEU A 202 -15.15 -18.05 22.01
CA LEU A 202 -16.39 -18.83 22.08
C LEU A 202 -16.62 -19.50 23.46
N ARG A 203 -15.56 -19.67 24.26
CA ARG A 203 -15.72 -20.15 25.65
C ARG A 203 -16.49 -19.18 26.53
N PHE A 204 -16.49 -17.90 26.21
CA PHE A 204 -17.25 -16.86 26.94
C PHE A 204 -18.64 -16.62 26.34
N ALA A 205 -18.92 -17.20 25.16
CA ALA A 205 -20.24 -17.16 24.57
C ALA A 205 -21.10 -18.25 25.18
N SER A 206 -22.23 -17.89 25.78
CA SER A 206 -23.17 -18.86 26.31
C SER A 206 -23.78 -19.70 25.19
N PRO A 207 -23.82 -21.05 25.30
CA PRO A 207 -24.42 -21.87 24.26
C PRO A 207 -25.92 -21.51 24.08
N ARG A 208 -26.31 -21.30 22.82
CA ARG A 208 -27.70 -21.15 22.41
C ARG A 208 -28.41 -22.52 22.66
N GLY A 209 -28.93 -22.75 23.84
CA GLY A 209 -29.67 -24.01 24.00
C GLY A 209 -29.82 -24.59 25.40
N ALA A 210 -29.50 -23.90 26.48
CA ALA A 210 -29.97 -24.27 27.80
C ALA A 210 -31.23 -23.45 28.15
N GLN A 211 -32.35 -23.74 27.49
CA GLN A 211 -33.64 -23.43 28.13
C GLN A 211 -33.85 -24.47 29.23
N PRO A 212 -33.99 -24.06 30.50
CA PRO A 212 -34.54 -24.95 31.50
C PRO A 212 -36.02 -25.23 31.14
N GLY A 213 -36.33 -26.49 30.88
CA GLY A 213 -37.69 -27.00 30.82
C GLY A 213 -38.38 -26.96 32.18
#